data_9ed0c3aa1b10e75d012be8b7c767f117
#
_entry.id   9ed0c3aa1b10e75d012be8b7c767f117
#
_cell.length_a   1.000
_cell.length_b   1.000
_cell.length_c   1.000
_cell.angle_alpha   90.00
_cell.angle_beta   90.00
_cell.angle_gamma   90.00
#
_symmetry.space_group_name_H-M   'P 1'
#
loop_
_entity.id
_entity.type
_entity.pdbx_description
1 polymer ?
#
loop_
_entity_poly.entity_id
_entity_poly.type
_entity_poly.pdbx_seq_one_letter_code
_entity_poly.pdbx_strand_id
1 'polypeptide(L)'
;MLLLTQEKALELFDHDLPVYLLYNDGSETTVEDRKQITEHEGIFGIEKGDWENERKLRSMQAELSDNEINKEEKLLYGSSDKYGICQLKHNPELVHLRFESTESLKRMGITKDNFDAIKPENYELIYVGELSELQEQTEGEMLEAIYEKFNIDHPGDYRGHSLSVSDIVVLHQNGKNSAHFVDSFGFTGLSDFMQTLEGVKEQEAEIETSGQDVHKSELEKQEKETSD
;
A
#
# COMPACT_ATOMS: atom_id res chain seq x y z
N MET A 1 -12.87 2.22 -10.38
CA MET A 1 -12.08 3.43 -10.01
C MET A 1 -11.15 3.06 -8.87
N LEU A 2 -9.93 3.57 -8.82
CA LEU A 2 -9.04 3.47 -7.65
C LEU A 2 -9.06 4.81 -6.93
N LEU A 3 -9.10 4.80 -5.59
CA LEU A 3 -9.05 6.02 -4.80
C LEU A 3 -7.61 6.49 -4.65
N LEU A 4 -7.41 7.80 -4.72
CA LEU A 4 -6.12 8.45 -4.64
C LEU A 4 -6.01 9.27 -3.34
N THR A 5 -4.79 9.32 -2.78
CA THR A 5 -4.44 10.39 -1.84
C THR A 5 -4.38 11.72 -2.59
N GLN A 6 -4.56 12.84 -1.89
CA GLN A 6 -4.47 14.17 -2.52
C GLN A 6 -3.09 14.42 -3.16
N GLU A 7 -2.03 13.96 -2.51
CA GLU A 7 -0.66 14.03 -3.01
C GLU A 7 -0.51 13.27 -4.33
N LYS A 8 -1.05 12.02 -4.37
CA LYS A 8 -1.00 11.20 -5.57
C LYS A 8 -1.86 11.76 -6.69
N ALA A 9 -3.02 12.32 -6.37
CA ALA A 9 -3.87 13.00 -7.34
C ALA A 9 -3.17 14.21 -7.99
N LEU A 10 -2.43 15.00 -7.20
CA LEU A 10 -1.61 16.11 -7.71
C LEU A 10 -0.49 15.62 -8.63
N GLU A 11 0.23 14.59 -8.20
CA GLU A 11 1.32 14.01 -9.00
C GLU A 11 0.81 13.52 -10.35
N LEU A 12 -0.28 12.75 -10.38
CA LEU A 12 -0.85 12.22 -11.61
C LEU A 12 -1.40 13.33 -12.50
N PHE A 13 -2.04 14.34 -11.94
CA PHE A 13 -2.52 15.51 -12.67
C PHE A 13 -1.37 16.31 -13.30
N ASP A 14 -0.29 16.54 -12.55
CA ASP A 14 0.92 17.23 -13.04
C ASP A 14 1.64 16.41 -14.16
N HIS A 15 1.33 15.11 -14.29
CA HIS A 15 1.77 14.23 -15.38
C HIS A 15 0.74 14.03 -16.50
N ASP A 16 -0.24 14.93 -16.61
CA ASP A 16 -1.30 14.91 -17.63
C ASP A 16 -2.20 13.66 -17.62
N LEU A 17 -2.32 12.98 -16.48
CA LEU A 17 -3.21 11.84 -16.32
C LEU A 17 -4.61 12.28 -15.87
N PRO A 18 -5.67 11.58 -16.33
CA PRO A 18 -7.03 11.90 -15.92
C PRO A 18 -7.25 11.56 -14.45
N VAL A 19 -7.51 12.59 -13.66
CA VAL A 19 -7.91 12.48 -12.25
C VAL A 19 -9.37 12.88 -12.12
N TYR A 20 -10.12 12.15 -11.29
CA TYR A 20 -11.55 12.39 -11.07
C TYR A 20 -11.80 12.81 -9.63
N LEU A 21 -12.70 13.77 -9.44
CA LEU A 21 -13.28 14.13 -8.15
C LEU A 21 -14.55 13.29 -7.96
N LEU A 22 -14.61 12.56 -6.87
CA LEU A 22 -15.70 11.64 -6.55
C LEU A 22 -16.61 12.24 -5.48
N TYR A 23 -17.92 12.17 -5.69
CA TYR A 23 -18.93 12.72 -4.78
C TYR A 23 -19.67 11.60 -4.03
N ASN A 24 -20.20 11.92 -2.86
CA ASN A 24 -20.92 10.97 -2.01
C ASN A 24 -22.20 10.39 -2.62
N ASP A 25 -22.74 11.00 -3.67
CA ASP A 25 -23.91 10.52 -4.42
C ASP A 25 -23.53 9.53 -5.53
N GLY A 26 -22.24 9.19 -5.64
CA GLY A 26 -21.70 8.28 -6.66
C GLY A 26 -21.42 8.97 -8.00
N SER A 27 -21.62 10.28 -8.13
CA SER A 27 -21.23 11.03 -9.32
C SER A 27 -19.72 11.33 -9.31
N GLU A 28 -19.17 11.52 -10.50
CA GLU A 28 -17.76 11.84 -10.70
C GLU A 28 -17.60 12.99 -11.69
N THR A 29 -16.55 13.78 -11.53
CA THR A 29 -16.20 14.87 -12.45
C THR A 29 -14.70 14.87 -12.68
N THR A 30 -14.28 14.98 -13.93
CA THR A 30 -12.87 15.13 -14.28
C THR A 30 -12.29 16.40 -13.67
N VAL A 31 -11.13 16.31 -13.09
CA VAL A 31 -10.37 17.46 -12.59
C VAL A 31 -9.77 18.20 -13.79
N GLU A 32 -10.12 19.48 -13.94
CA GLU A 32 -9.65 20.34 -15.04
C GLU A 32 -8.61 21.38 -14.58
N ASP A 33 -8.53 21.66 -13.28
CA ASP A 33 -7.60 22.65 -12.68
C ASP A 33 -6.97 22.08 -11.41
N ARG A 34 -5.67 22.27 -11.29
CA ARG A 34 -4.85 21.85 -10.13
C ARG A 34 -5.44 22.34 -8.79
N LYS A 35 -6.10 23.50 -8.79
CA LYS A 35 -6.77 24.06 -7.61
C LYS A 35 -7.92 23.21 -7.10
N GLN A 36 -8.60 22.49 -7.98
CA GLN A 36 -9.65 21.54 -7.60
C GLN A 36 -9.11 20.41 -6.73
N ILE A 37 -7.81 20.12 -6.81
CA ILE A 37 -7.17 19.15 -5.92
C ILE A 37 -6.65 19.83 -4.65
N THR A 38 -5.99 20.99 -4.77
CA THR A 38 -5.34 21.64 -3.62
C THR A 38 -6.30 22.33 -2.65
N GLU A 39 -7.45 22.82 -3.14
CA GLU A 39 -8.42 23.60 -2.37
C GLU A 39 -9.65 22.78 -1.95
N HIS A 40 -9.77 21.55 -2.40
CA HIS A 40 -10.92 20.67 -2.11
C HIS A 40 -10.54 19.56 -1.10
N GLU A 41 -11.37 19.42 -0.06
CA GLU A 41 -11.38 18.23 0.80
C GLU A 41 -12.26 17.14 0.15
N GLY A 42 -11.88 16.69 -1.05
CA GLY A 42 -12.62 15.70 -1.83
C GLY A 42 -11.95 14.33 -1.87
N ILE A 43 -12.70 13.35 -2.32
CA ILE A 43 -12.17 12.03 -2.65
C ILE A 43 -11.75 12.06 -4.12
N PHE A 44 -10.51 11.72 -4.42
CA PHE A 44 -9.99 11.66 -5.77
C PHE A 44 -9.89 10.23 -6.26
N GLY A 45 -9.97 10.02 -7.56
CA GLY A 45 -9.86 8.70 -8.16
C GLY A 45 -9.22 8.72 -9.54
N ILE A 46 -8.78 7.55 -9.98
CA ILE A 46 -8.29 7.28 -11.35
C ILE A 46 -8.93 5.99 -11.86
N GLU A 47 -9.17 5.89 -13.16
CA GLU A 47 -9.59 4.64 -13.75
C GLU A 47 -8.50 3.57 -13.63
N LYS A 48 -8.90 2.32 -13.34
CA LYS A 48 -7.97 1.21 -13.16
C LYS A 48 -7.05 1.01 -14.39
N GLY A 49 -7.59 1.18 -15.59
CA GLY A 49 -6.82 1.06 -16.84
C GLY A 49 -5.75 2.14 -17.01
N ASP A 50 -6.05 3.39 -16.62
CA ASP A 50 -5.09 4.50 -16.69
C ASP A 50 -3.99 4.32 -15.65
N TRP A 51 -4.34 3.84 -14.45
CA TRP A 51 -3.38 3.48 -13.43
C TRP A 51 -2.43 2.35 -13.87
N GLU A 52 -2.95 1.28 -14.47
CA GLU A 52 -2.14 0.18 -14.99
C GLU A 52 -1.19 0.64 -16.10
N ASN A 53 -1.63 1.54 -16.96
CA ASN A 53 -0.78 2.16 -18.00
C ASN A 53 0.32 3.02 -17.38
N GLU A 54 0.01 3.83 -16.38
CA GLU A 54 0.99 4.66 -15.65
C GLU A 54 2.05 3.79 -14.96
N ARG A 55 1.64 2.74 -14.27
CA ARG A 55 2.58 1.78 -13.66
C ARG A 55 3.53 1.17 -14.68
N LYS A 56 3.02 0.83 -15.85
CA LYS A 56 3.83 0.27 -16.93
C LYS A 56 4.82 1.29 -17.47
N LEU A 57 4.44 2.57 -17.64
CA LEU A 57 5.33 3.63 -18.07
C LEU A 57 6.44 3.89 -17.02
N ARG A 58 6.08 3.93 -15.73
CA ARG A 58 7.06 4.07 -14.63
C ARG A 58 8.04 2.91 -14.60
N SER A 59 7.56 1.69 -14.79
CA SER A 59 8.42 0.50 -14.88
C SER A 59 9.49 0.67 -15.98
N MET A 60 9.07 1.13 -17.16
CA MET A 60 10.01 1.38 -18.27
C MET A 60 11.00 2.50 -17.96
N GLN A 61 10.58 3.56 -17.27
CA GLN A 61 11.45 4.68 -16.87
C GLN A 61 12.43 4.26 -15.76
N ALA A 62 11.98 3.48 -14.79
CA ALA A 62 12.80 2.96 -13.69
C ALA A 62 13.95 2.08 -14.20
N GLU A 63 13.73 1.32 -15.26
CA GLU A 63 14.77 0.50 -15.90
C GLU A 63 15.84 1.33 -16.62
N LEU A 64 15.46 2.50 -17.14
CA LEU A 64 16.37 3.40 -17.86
C LEU A 64 17.19 4.32 -16.93
N SER A 65 16.82 4.40 -15.65
CA SER A 65 17.46 5.29 -14.68
C SER A 65 18.52 4.55 -13.86
N ASP A 66 19.80 4.95 -14.02
CA ASP A 66 20.95 4.37 -13.28
C ASP A 66 21.16 4.98 -11.87
N ASN A 67 20.29 5.89 -11.42
CA ASN A 67 20.46 6.64 -10.18
C ASN A 67 19.91 5.92 -8.94
N GLU A 68 20.67 5.99 -7.84
CA GLU A 68 20.28 5.48 -6.51
C GLU A 68 18.99 6.12 -5.93
N ILE A 69 18.60 7.29 -6.44
CA ILE A 69 17.37 8.01 -6.03
C ILE A 69 16.11 7.19 -6.30
N ASN A 70 16.21 6.10 -7.06
CA ASN A 70 15.07 5.35 -7.58
C ASN A 70 14.95 3.92 -7.06
N LYS A 71 15.54 3.59 -5.88
CA LYS A 71 15.45 2.23 -5.30
C LYS A 71 14.00 1.83 -5.02
N GLU A 72 13.20 2.76 -4.51
CA GLU A 72 11.80 2.54 -4.20
C GLU A 72 10.97 2.34 -5.48
N GLU A 73 11.16 3.18 -6.50
CA GLU A 73 10.49 3.00 -7.80
C GLU A 73 10.91 1.68 -8.47
N LYS A 74 12.20 1.33 -8.43
CA LYS A 74 12.67 0.02 -8.93
C LYS A 74 12.06 -1.16 -8.17
N LEU A 75 11.83 -1.02 -6.87
CA LEU A 75 11.15 -2.02 -6.08
C LEU A 75 9.67 -2.13 -6.47
N LEU A 76 8.95 -1.01 -6.51
CA LEU A 76 7.49 -1.01 -6.64
C LEU A 76 7.00 -1.17 -8.08
N TYR A 77 7.78 -0.73 -9.05
CA TYR A 77 7.37 -0.64 -10.46
C TYR A 77 8.32 -1.35 -11.43
N GLY A 78 9.40 -1.97 -10.94
CA GLY A 78 10.34 -2.71 -11.78
C GLY A 78 9.69 -3.88 -12.54
N SER A 79 10.31 -4.34 -13.61
CA SER A 79 9.83 -5.50 -14.41
C SER A 79 10.20 -6.84 -13.79
N SER A 80 11.23 -6.88 -12.94
CA SER A 80 11.67 -8.09 -12.25
C SER A 80 11.10 -8.18 -10.85
N ASP A 81 10.85 -9.40 -10.42
CA ASP A 81 10.35 -9.69 -9.07
C ASP A 81 11.45 -9.38 -8.02
N LYS A 82 11.13 -8.53 -7.06
CA LYS A 82 12.05 -7.97 -6.06
C LYS A 82 11.50 -8.04 -4.66
N TYR A 83 12.41 -7.90 -3.70
CA TYR A 83 12.03 -7.61 -2.32
C TYR A 83 12.78 -6.41 -1.79
N GLY A 84 12.17 -5.70 -0.85
CA GLY A 84 12.75 -4.58 -0.13
C GLY A 84 12.70 -4.79 1.37
N ILE A 85 13.72 -4.32 2.09
CA ILE A 85 13.73 -4.30 3.55
C ILE A 85 13.62 -2.86 4.01
N CYS A 86 12.57 -2.58 4.77
CA CYS A 86 12.32 -1.28 5.38
C CYS A 86 12.51 -1.39 6.89
N GLN A 87 13.28 -0.48 7.46
CA GLN A 87 13.53 -0.39 8.90
C GLN A 87 13.08 0.95 9.45
N LEU A 88 12.66 0.97 10.72
CA LEU A 88 12.24 2.20 11.38
C LEU A 88 13.37 3.25 11.38
N LYS A 89 13.05 4.46 10.95
CA LYS A 89 13.96 5.60 10.98
C LYS A 89 14.50 5.86 12.38
N HIS A 90 15.72 6.36 12.45
CA HIS A 90 16.33 6.79 13.70
C HIS A 90 15.70 8.11 14.20
N ASN A 91 14.50 7.98 14.80
CA ASN A 91 13.76 9.08 15.39
C ASN A 91 13.35 8.72 16.83
N PRO A 92 13.65 9.56 17.85
CA PRO A 92 13.23 9.33 19.24
C PRO A 92 11.71 9.14 19.40
N GLU A 93 10.90 9.77 18.53
CA GLU A 93 9.44 9.64 18.56
C GLU A 93 8.96 8.25 18.14
N LEU A 94 9.78 7.47 17.42
CA LEU A 94 9.43 6.12 16.94
C LEU A 94 9.94 5.00 17.85
N VAL A 95 10.62 5.32 18.95
CA VAL A 95 11.20 4.31 19.87
C VAL A 95 10.14 3.36 20.40
N HIS A 96 8.92 3.85 20.60
CA HIS A 96 7.77 3.06 21.10
C HIS A 96 7.22 2.04 20.09
N LEU A 97 7.65 2.08 18.82
CA LEU A 97 7.31 1.09 17.79
C LEU A 97 8.41 0.02 17.63
N ARG A 98 9.62 0.32 18.08
CA ARG A 98 10.80 -0.52 17.81
C ARG A 98 10.77 -1.81 18.60
N PHE A 99 10.91 -2.93 17.90
CA PHE A 99 10.88 -4.30 18.43
C PHE A 99 9.54 -4.69 19.07
N GLU A 100 8.48 -3.92 18.81
CA GLU A 100 7.15 -4.24 19.30
C GLU A 100 6.38 -5.06 18.25
N SER A 101 5.71 -6.12 18.70
CA SER A 101 4.82 -6.93 17.86
C SER A 101 3.50 -6.21 17.60
N THR A 102 2.79 -6.61 16.54
CA THR A 102 1.46 -6.08 16.24
C THR A 102 0.49 -6.26 17.41
N GLU A 103 0.55 -7.40 18.11
CA GLU A 103 -0.26 -7.65 19.31
C GLU A 103 0.12 -6.70 20.47
N SER A 104 1.42 -6.45 20.67
CA SER A 104 1.90 -5.52 21.68
C SER A 104 1.44 -4.10 21.40
N LEU A 105 1.56 -3.64 20.15
CA LEU A 105 1.11 -2.31 19.71
C LEU A 105 -0.40 -2.12 19.91
N LYS A 106 -1.21 -3.14 19.60
CA LYS A 106 -2.67 -3.12 19.86
C LYS A 106 -2.98 -3.07 21.37
N ARG A 107 -2.31 -3.89 22.17
CA ARG A 107 -2.49 -3.91 23.62
C ARG A 107 -2.13 -2.59 24.30
N MET A 108 -1.12 -1.88 23.77
CA MET A 108 -0.72 -0.56 24.24
C MET A 108 -1.64 0.56 23.72
N GLY A 109 -2.58 0.25 22.83
CA GLY A 109 -3.47 1.24 22.21
C GLY A 109 -2.76 2.17 21.23
N ILE A 110 -1.61 1.76 20.72
CA ILE A 110 -0.82 2.54 19.74
C ILE A 110 -1.40 2.38 18.34
N THR A 111 -1.88 1.19 18.00
CA THR A 111 -2.52 0.91 16.71
C THR A 111 -3.84 0.18 16.86
N LYS A 112 -4.67 0.24 15.83
CA LYS A 112 -5.93 -0.51 15.69
C LYS A 112 -5.73 -1.79 14.87
N ASP A 113 -6.83 -2.44 14.50
CA ASP A 113 -6.79 -3.68 13.71
C ASP A 113 -6.23 -3.50 12.29
N ASN A 114 -6.33 -2.30 11.73
CA ASN A 114 -5.78 -1.92 10.43
C ASN A 114 -4.31 -1.45 10.49
N PHE A 115 -3.66 -1.51 11.66
CA PHE A 115 -2.26 -1.13 11.88
C PHE A 115 -1.93 0.33 11.48
N ASP A 116 -2.84 1.26 11.72
CA ASP A 116 -2.80 2.67 11.34
C ASP A 116 -1.60 3.47 11.89
N ALA A 117 -0.90 2.95 12.88
CA ALA A 117 0.35 3.54 13.39
C ALA A 117 1.60 3.11 12.61
N ILE A 118 1.51 2.03 11.81
CA ILE A 118 2.62 1.52 11.00
C ILE A 118 2.54 2.20 9.62
N LYS A 119 3.23 3.33 9.48
CA LYS A 119 3.13 4.20 8.31
C LYS A 119 4.43 4.23 7.51
N PRO A 120 4.37 4.28 6.15
CA PRO A 120 5.56 4.33 5.30
C PRO A 120 6.54 5.45 5.65
N GLU A 121 6.04 6.63 6.01
CA GLU A 121 6.88 7.77 6.38
C GLU A 121 7.80 7.52 7.59
N ASN A 122 7.49 6.54 8.42
CA ASN A 122 8.29 6.16 9.59
C ASN A 122 9.44 5.21 9.25
N TYR A 123 9.50 4.71 8.03
CA TYR A 123 10.45 3.69 7.60
C TYR A 123 11.41 4.23 6.54
N GLU A 124 12.55 3.59 6.42
CA GLU A 124 13.56 3.81 5.40
C GLU A 124 13.82 2.50 4.66
N LEU A 125 13.82 2.54 3.32
CA LEU A 125 14.18 1.41 2.48
C LEU A 125 15.70 1.20 2.53
N ILE A 126 16.13 0.19 3.27
CA ILE A 126 17.54 -0.09 3.52
C ILE A 126 18.15 -0.95 2.41
N TYR A 127 17.40 -1.90 1.88
CA TYR A 127 17.90 -2.86 0.91
C TYR A 127 16.84 -3.24 -0.12
N VAL A 128 17.29 -3.52 -1.34
CA VAL A 128 16.48 -4.12 -2.40
C VAL A 128 17.26 -5.30 -2.99
N GLY A 129 16.62 -6.46 -3.09
CA GLY A 129 17.17 -7.67 -3.68
C GLY A 129 16.24 -8.28 -4.71
N GLU A 130 16.77 -9.20 -5.52
CA GLU A 130 16.00 -9.92 -6.52
C GLU A 130 15.39 -11.19 -5.90
N LEU A 131 14.08 -11.44 -6.12
CA LEU A 131 13.43 -12.67 -5.66
C LEU A 131 13.97 -13.91 -6.41
N SER A 132 14.51 -13.72 -7.61
CA SER A 132 15.17 -14.80 -8.38
C SER A 132 16.40 -15.40 -7.69
N GLU A 133 17.00 -14.72 -6.72
CA GLU A 133 18.08 -15.26 -5.89
C GLU A 133 17.61 -16.25 -4.84
N LEU A 134 16.31 -16.28 -4.55
CA LEU A 134 15.67 -17.21 -3.65
C LEU A 134 15.15 -18.41 -4.44
N GLN A 135 15.16 -19.59 -3.81
CA GLN A 135 14.70 -20.84 -4.46
C GLN A 135 13.22 -21.14 -4.16
N GLU A 136 12.64 -20.34 -3.28
CA GLU A 136 11.31 -20.48 -2.73
C GLU A 136 10.25 -20.02 -3.73
N GLN A 137 9.07 -20.67 -3.70
CA GLN A 137 7.99 -20.40 -4.64
C GLN A 137 6.76 -19.77 -4.00
N THR A 138 6.54 -20.01 -2.72
CA THR A 138 5.40 -19.40 -2.00
C THR A 138 5.83 -18.15 -1.26
N GLU A 139 4.92 -17.19 -1.11
CA GLU A 139 5.14 -15.94 -0.39
C GLU A 139 5.68 -16.19 1.04
N GLY A 140 5.07 -17.12 1.77
CA GLY A 140 5.52 -17.45 3.13
C GLY A 140 6.95 -17.99 3.18
N GLU A 141 7.32 -18.91 2.25
CA GLU A 141 8.68 -19.44 2.17
C GLU A 141 9.69 -18.37 1.77
N MET A 142 9.34 -17.46 0.86
CA MET A 142 10.19 -16.33 0.49
C MET A 142 10.45 -15.40 1.68
N LEU A 143 9.42 -15.07 2.45
CA LEU A 143 9.56 -14.24 3.65
C LEU A 143 10.46 -14.87 4.70
N GLU A 144 10.32 -16.18 4.95
CA GLU A 144 11.19 -16.93 5.87
C GLU A 144 12.64 -16.98 5.35
N ALA A 145 12.85 -17.23 4.05
CA ALA A 145 14.19 -17.25 3.45
C ALA A 145 14.86 -15.86 3.53
N ILE A 146 14.11 -14.78 3.31
CA ILE A 146 14.59 -13.41 3.49
C ILE A 146 14.98 -13.19 4.97
N TYR A 147 14.12 -13.60 5.91
CA TYR A 147 14.42 -13.48 7.33
C TYR A 147 15.68 -14.23 7.71
N GLU A 148 15.85 -15.47 7.27
CA GLU A 148 17.05 -16.28 7.51
C GLU A 148 18.29 -15.62 6.91
N LYS A 149 18.25 -15.19 5.63
CA LYS A 149 19.34 -14.54 4.92
C LYS A 149 19.84 -13.31 5.69
N PHE A 150 18.95 -12.43 6.18
CA PHE A 150 19.33 -11.19 6.84
C PHE A 150 19.63 -11.32 8.34
N ASN A 151 19.48 -12.51 8.90
CA ASN A 151 19.90 -12.84 10.27
C ASN A 151 21.16 -13.70 10.33
N ILE A 152 21.49 -14.47 9.27
CA ILE A 152 22.60 -15.41 9.28
C ILE A 152 23.74 -14.95 8.36
N ASP A 153 23.43 -14.59 7.11
CA ASP A 153 24.44 -14.26 6.09
C ASP A 153 23.93 -13.15 5.15
N HIS A 154 23.82 -11.95 5.70
CA HIS A 154 23.33 -10.81 4.93
C HIS A 154 24.33 -10.35 3.85
N PRO A 155 23.84 -9.76 2.74
CA PRO A 155 24.68 -9.23 1.67
C PRO A 155 25.70 -8.21 2.18
N GLY A 156 26.89 -8.17 1.57
CA GLY A 156 27.98 -7.29 2.01
C GLY A 156 27.69 -5.79 1.85
N ASP A 157 26.72 -5.42 1.02
CA ASP A 157 26.23 -4.06 0.80
C ASP A 157 25.06 -3.68 1.70
N TYR A 158 24.51 -4.63 2.47
CA TYR A 158 23.47 -4.36 3.47
C TYR A 158 24.01 -3.44 4.59
N ARG A 159 23.24 -2.40 4.93
CA ARG A 159 23.64 -1.39 5.93
C ARG A 159 22.69 -1.31 7.12
N GLY A 160 21.67 -2.15 7.15
CA GLY A 160 20.71 -2.23 8.26
C GLY A 160 21.20 -3.08 9.44
N HIS A 161 20.38 -3.17 10.47
CA HIS A 161 20.51 -4.19 11.50
C HIS A 161 19.85 -5.50 11.02
N SER A 162 20.17 -6.63 11.67
CA SER A 162 19.50 -7.92 11.43
C SER A 162 17.99 -7.75 11.42
N LEU A 163 17.32 -8.43 10.47
CA LEU A 163 15.87 -8.32 10.31
C LEU A 163 15.15 -8.73 11.60
N SER A 164 14.37 -7.83 12.16
CA SER A 164 13.83 -7.95 13.51
C SER A 164 12.35 -7.56 13.56
N VAL A 165 11.68 -7.93 14.64
CA VAL A 165 10.30 -7.48 14.92
C VAL A 165 10.21 -5.95 14.76
N SER A 166 9.16 -5.48 14.12
CA SER A 166 8.90 -4.11 13.67
C SER A 166 9.53 -3.70 12.33
N ASP A 167 10.40 -4.50 11.73
CA ASP A 167 10.84 -4.26 10.36
C ASP A 167 9.77 -4.69 9.34
N ILE A 168 9.87 -4.22 8.11
CA ILE A 168 8.91 -4.54 7.05
C ILE A 168 9.66 -5.11 5.85
N VAL A 169 9.13 -6.21 5.31
CA VAL A 169 9.52 -6.77 4.02
C VAL A 169 8.46 -6.39 3.00
N VAL A 170 8.86 -5.71 1.95
CA VAL A 170 8.01 -5.41 0.78
C VAL A 170 8.37 -6.40 -0.31
N LEU A 171 7.37 -7.06 -0.89
CA LEU A 171 7.54 -7.94 -2.05
C LEU A 171 6.91 -7.29 -3.28
N HIS A 172 7.64 -7.26 -4.38
CA HIS A 172 7.13 -7.01 -5.73
C HIS A 172 7.19 -8.33 -6.49
N GLN A 173 6.03 -8.94 -6.73
CA GLN A 173 5.96 -10.23 -7.40
C GLN A 173 4.84 -10.25 -8.43
N ASN A 174 5.15 -10.68 -9.66
CA ASN A 174 4.18 -10.75 -10.77
C ASN A 174 3.42 -9.42 -10.98
N GLY A 175 4.11 -8.28 -10.81
CA GLY A 175 3.56 -6.94 -10.95
C GLY A 175 2.62 -6.50 -9.82
N LYS A 176 2.62 -7.20 -8.68
CA LYS A 176 1.86 -6.85 -7.48
C LYS A 176 2.80 -6.57 -6.32
N ASN A 177 2.44 -5.59 -5.51
CA ASN A 177 3.17 -5.24 -4.30
C ASN A 177 2.42 -5.72 -3.05
N SER A 178 3.17 -6.21 -2.08
CA SER A 178 2.66 -6.54 -0.74
C SER A 178 3.67 -6.13 0.32
N ALA A 179 3.20 -5.75 1.50
CA ALA A 179 4.04 -5.41 2.64
C ALA A 179 3.76 -6.34 3.81
N HIS A 180 4.81 -6.78 4.48
CA HIS A 180 4.76 -7.78 5.54
C HIS A 180 5.59 -7.31 6.73
N PHE A 181 4.93 -7.08 7.84
CA PHE A 181 5.56 -6.72 9.10
C PHE A 181 6.19 -7.97 9.73
N VAL A 182 7.44 -7.87 10.12
CA VAL A 182 8.10 -8.92 10.90
C VAL A 182 7.51 -8.91 12.29
N ASP A 183 6.76 -9.94 12.63
CA ASP A 183 6.07 -10.06 13.91
C ASP A 183 6.80 -11.03 14.87
N SER A 184 6.30 -11.19 16.09
CA SER A 184 6.85 -12.14 17.07
C SER A 184 6.81 -13.60 16.59
N PHE A 185 5.85 -13.93 15.74
CA PHE A 185 5.70 -15.22 15.07
C PHE A 185 5.36 -14.99 13.60
N GLY A 186 6.35 -15.17 12.73
CA GLY A 186 6.16 -15.02 11.29
C GLY A 186 5.92 -13.57 10.86
N PHE A 187 4.99 -13.38 9.94
CA PHE A 187 4.75 -12.10 9.28
C PHE A 187 3.27 -11.72 9.30
N THR A 188 3.00 -10.44 9.44
CA THR A 188 1.65 -9.86 9.37
C THR A 188 1.52 -8.97 8.14
N GLY A 189 0.55 -9.24 7.26
CA GLY A 189 0.29 -8.43 6.06
C GLY A 189 -0.19 -7.02 6.40
N LEU A 190 0.31 -6.01 5.69
CA LEU A 190 0.02 -4.60 5.90
C LEU A 190 -0.59 -3.98 4.63
N SER A 191 -1.87 -4.18 4.38
CA SER A 191 -2.57 -3.61 3.21
C SER A 191 -2.57 -2.09 3.21
N ASP A 192 -2.88 -1.45 4.35
CA ASP A 192 -2.93 0.01 4.46
C ASP A 192 -1.57 0.67 4.25
N PHE A 193 -0.49 0.01 4.68
CA PHE A 193 0.88 0.46 4.43
C PHE A 193 1.17 0.52 2.92
N MET A 194 0.86 -0.55 2.19
CA MET A 194 1.08 -0.58 0.74
C MET A 194 0.21 0.43 0.01
N GLN A 195 -1.08 0.53 0.34
CA GLN A 195 -1.99 1.51 -0.25
C GLN A 195 -1.51 2.95 -0.01
N THR A 196 -0.94 3.23 1.16
CA THR A 196 -0.37 4.54 1.48
C THR A 196 0.93 4.78 0.71
N LEU A 197 1.81 3.79 0.62
CA LEU A 197 3.09 3.87 -0.10
C LEU A 197 2.86 4.08 -1.60
N GLU A 198 1.91 3.39 -2.20
CA GLU A 198 1.54 3.57 -3.61
C GLU A 198 0.66 4.82 -3.84
N GLY A 199 0.09 5.39 -2.78
CA GLY A 199 -0.85 6.51 -2.85
C GLY A 199 -2.20 6.16 -3.47
N VAL A 200 -2.52 4.86 -3.57
CA VAL A 200 -3.72 4.32 -4.23
C VAL A 200 -4.43 3.34 -3.31
N LYS A 201 -5.77 3.47 -3.19
CA LYS A 201 -6.64 2.53 -2.47
C LYS A 201 -7.60 1.86 -3.44
N GLU A 202 -7.70 0.54 -3.38
CA GLU A 202 -8.80 -0.15 -4.05
C GLU A 202 -10.11 0.19 -3.32
N GLN A 203 -11.13 0.59 -4.09
CA GLN A 203 -12.47 0.79 -3.56
C GLN A 203 -13.02 -0.60 -3.24
N GLU A 204 -13.05 -0.99 -1.97
CA GLU A 204 -13.79 -2.18 -1.56
C GLU A 204 -15.25 -1.97 -1.92
N ALA A 205 -15.88 -3.02 -2.47
CA ALA A 205 -17.25 -3.01 -2.96
C ALA A 205 -18.28 -2.92 -1.81
N GLU A 206 -18.20 -1.89 -0.96
CA GLU A 206 -19.24 -1.60 0.04
C GLU A 206 -20.55 -1.07 -0.57
N ILE A 207 -20.58 -0.84 -1.89
CA ILE A 207 -21.81 -0.35 -2.57
C ILE A 207 -22.86 -1.45 -2.76
N GLU A 208 -22.52 -2.74 -2.72
CA GLU A 208 -23.49 -3.82 -2.92
C GLU A 208 -24.38 -4.10 -1.70
N THR A 209 -23.96 -3.79 -0.47
CA THR A 209 -24.76 -4.07 0.73
C THR A 209 -25.77 -2.97 1.08
N SER A 210 -25.49 -1.71 0.76
CA SER A 210 -26.44 -0.62 1.02
C SER A 210 -27.62 -0.59 0.03
N GLY A 211 -27.42 -1.08 -1.21
CA GLY A 211 -28.48 -1.18 -2.21
C GLY A 211 -29.48 -2.32 -1.94
N GLN A 212 -29.02 -3.43 -1.36
CA GLN A 212 -29.90 -4.57 -1.05
C GLN A 212 -30.75 -4.34 0.20
N ASP A 213 -30.25 -3.63 1.19
CA ASP A 213 -31.02 -3.32 2.41
C ASP A 213 -32.13 -2.27 2.16
N VAL A 214 -31.87 -1.30 1.26
CA VAL A 214 -32.93 -0.33 0.86
C VAL A 214 -34.02 -1.00 0.07
N HIS A 215 -33.68 -1.90 -0.85
CA HIS A 215 -34.67 -2.59 -1.68
C HIS A 215 -35.49 -3.59 -0.86
N LYS A 216 -34.93 -4.25 0.14
CA LYS A 216 -35.62 -5.16 1.04
C LYS A 216 -36.57 -4.40 1.98
N SER A 217 -36.17 -3.22 2.46
CA SER A 217 -37.01 -2.37 3.32
C SER A 217 -38.18 -1.74 2.58
N GLU A 218 -38.07 -1.49 1.27
CA GLU A 218 -39.16 -0.98 0.43
C GLU A 218 -40.18 -2.10 0.07
N LEU A 219 -39.70 -3.31 -0.19
CA LEU A 219 -40.55 -4.46 -0.44
C LEU A 219 -41.40 -4.86 0.80
N GLU A 220 -40.79 -4.84 2.00
CA GLU A 220 -41.52 -5.13 3.25
C GLU A 220 -42.52 -4.03 3.63
N LYS A 221 -42.34 -2.79 3.17
CA LYS A 221 -43.35 -1.72 3.34
C LYS A 221 -44.54 -1.87 2.38
N GLN A 222 -44.30 -2.29 1.14
CA GLN A 222 -45.37 -2.50 0.16
C GLN A 222 -46.24 -3.70 0.49
N GLU A 223 -45.68 -4.76 1.07
CA GLU A 223 -46.47 -5.94 1.50
C GLU A 223 -47.36 -5.64 2.73
N LYS A 224 -47.01 -4.67 3.57
CA LYS A 224 -47.85 -4.26 4.72
C LYS A 224 -48.97 -3.31 4.35
N GLU A 225 -48.86 -2.54 3.26
CA GLU A 225 -49.92 -1.64 2.79
C GLU A 225 -50.99 -2.34 1.94
N THR A 226 -50.78 -3.59 1.49
CA THR A 226 -51.74 -4.36 0.69
C THR A 226 -52.52 -5.41 1.50
N SER A 227 -52.37 -5.45 2.85
CA SER A 227 -53.04 -6.42 3.74
C SER A 227 -54.02 -5.79 4.74
N ASP A 228 -54.48 -4.56 4.50
CA ASP A 228 -55.60 -3.93 5.24
C ASP A 228 -56.82 -3.76 4.34
#